data_7adad419518b8dc2705e72392e8e51b6
#
_entry.id   7adad419518b8dc2705e72392e8e51b6
#
_cell.length_a   1.000
_cell.length_b   1.000
_cell.length_c   1.000
_cell.angle_alpha   90.00
_cell.angle_beta   90.00
_cell.angle_gamma   90.00
#
_symmetry.space_group_name_H-M   'P 1'
#
loop_
_entity.id
_entity.type
_entity.pdbx_description
1 polymer ?
#
loop_
_entity_poly.entity_id
_entity_poly.type
_entity_poly.pdbx_seq_one_letter_code
_entity_poly.pdbx_strand_id
1 'polypeptide(L)'
;MRRFGVVALFVSMASSLVAQENRIDTVRPDAPELASFGDYDIGVRTLEFVDPDRIDILNTDRGGENAIYDRSLTVEIWYPAELAAGQEPGGEYQAITRNPAITATLAGTAVRDAQPSSADARYPLVIISHGYPGNRFLISHLGENLASKGYVVASIDHTDS
;
A
#
# COMPACT_ATOMS: atom_id res chain seq x y z
N MET A 1 -72.56 -4.90 11.33
CA MET A 1 -71.39 -5.39 10.56
C MET A 1 -70.21 -4.45 10.82
N ARG A 2 -69.27 -4.87 11.68
CA ARG A 2 -68.06 -4.12 12.02
C ARG A 2 -66.91 -4.64 11.14
N ARG A 3 -66.36 -3.77 10.27
CA ARG A 3 -65.19 -4.08 9.46
C ARG A 3 -63.91 -3.81 10.28
N PHE A 4 -63.14 -4.84 10.58
CA PHE A 4 -61.78 -4.70 11.12
C PHE A 4 -60.83 -4.50 9.99
N GLY A 5 -60.17 -3.33 9.92
CA GLY A 5 -59.06 -3.09 9.00
C GLY A 5 -57.77 -3.61 9.62
N VAL A 6 -57.11 -4.50 8.91
CA VAL A 6 -55.75 -4.98 9.26
C VAL A 6 -54.78 -3.97 8.70
N VAL A 7 -54.07 -3.27 9.57
CA VAL A 7 -52.91 -2.43 9.18
C VAL A 7 -51.67 -3.30 9.18
N ALA A 8 -51.14 -3.60 7.99
CA ALA A 8 -49.86 -4.30 7.85
C ALA A 8 -48.73 -3.27 7.99
N LEU A 9 -47.94 -3.40 9.06
CA LEU A 9 -46.76 -2.61 9.32
C LEU A 9 -45.57 -3.23 8.53
N PHE A 10 -45.18 -2.60 7.43
CA PHE A 10 -43.93 -2.96 6.72
C PHE A 10 -42.76 -2.37 7.48
N VAL A 11 -42.03 -3.22 8.19
CA VAL A 11 -40.70 -2.89 8.75
C VAL A 11 -39.69 -3.05 7.61
N SER A 12 -39.27 -1.93 7.03
CA SER A 12 -38.15 -1.90 6.08
C SER A 12 -36.83 -2.09 6.86
N MET A 13 -36.24 -3.28 6.80
CA MET A 13 -34.86 -3.51 7.24
C MET A 13 -33.93 -2.86 6.21
N ALA A 14 -33.45 -1.67 6.51
CA ALA A 14 -32.31 -1.09 5.80
C ALA A 14 -31.05 -1.89 6.19
N SER A 15 -30.67 -2.86 5.35
CA SER A 15 -29.34 -3.50 5.44
C SER A 15 -28.30 -2.45 5.10
N SER A 16 -27.57 -1.96 6.10
CA SER A 16 -26.36 -1.16 5.88
C SER A 16 -25.37 -2.07 5.15
N LEU A 17 -25.18 -1.84 3.85
CA LEU A 17 -24.04 -2.38 3.12
C LEU A 17 -22.78 -1.71 3.71
N VAL A 18 -22.16 -2.35 4.70
CA VAL A 18 -20.81 -2.00 5.11
C VAL A 18 -19.94 -2.39 3.92
N ALA A 19 -19.36 -1.41 3.24
CA ALA A 19 -18.38 -1.67 2.20
C ALA A 19 -17.26 -2.53 2.84
N GLN A 20 -16.95 -3.65 2.23
CA GLN A 20 -15.86 -4.51 2.69
C GLN A 20 -14.56 -3.73 2.50
N GLU A 21 -13.87 -3.46 3.60
CA GLU A 21 -12.57 -2.81 3.60
C GLU A 21 -11.52 -3.76 3.00
N ASN A 22 -10.71 -3.28 2.07
CA ASN A 22 -9.63 -4.06 1.46
C ASN A 22 -8.42 -4.09 2.41
N ARG A 23 -8.50 -4.87 3.46
CA ARG A 23 -7.42 -5.02 4.43
C ARG A 23 -6.29 -5.87 3.89
N ILE A 24 -5.07 -5.35 3.95
CA ILE A 24 -3.86 -6.05 3.52
C ILE A 24 -3.11 -6.74 4.67
N ASP A 25 -3.46 -6.42 5.92
CA ASP A 25 -2.84 -6.92 7.14
C ASP A 25 -3.55 -8.17 7.73
N THR A 26 -4.59 -8.67 7.07
CA THR A 26 -5.31 -9.86 7.52
C THR A 26 -4.55 -11.14 7.20
N VAL A 27 -4.06 -11.82 8.24
CA VAL A 27 -3.44 -13.14 8.10
C VAL A 27 -4.53 -14.21 8.04
N ARG A 28 -4.51 -15.02 6.99
CA ARG A 28 -5.49 -16.11 6.80
C ARG A 28 -5.25 -17.25 7.79
N PRO A 29 -6.30 -17.98 8.22
CA PRO A 29 -6.15 -19.09 9.16
C PRO A 29 -5.26 -20.24 8.64
N ASP A 30 -5.16 -20.39 7.33
CA ASP A 30 -4.34 -21.40 6.64
C ASP A 30 -2.96 -20.89 6.21
N ALA A 31 -2.60 -19.66 6.64
CA ALA A 31 -1.32 -19.07 6.27
C ALA A 31 -0.14 -19.77 6.98
N PRO A 32 1.06 -19.78 6.36
CA PRO A 32 2.27 -20.28 7.03
C PRO A 32 2.58 -19.51 8.32
N GLU A 33 3.31 -20.14 9.24
CA GLU A 33 3.72 -19.53 10.51
C GLU A 33 4.43 -18.18 10.32
N LEU A 34 5.25 -18.06 9.28
CA LEU A 34 5.96 -16.82 8.94
C LEU A 34 5.06 -15.68 8.42
N ALA A 35 3.77 -15.95 8.16
CA ALA A 35 2.83 -14.91 7.74
C ALA A 35 2.37 -14.01 8.90
N SER A 36 2.55 -14.43 10.16
CA SER A 36 2.28 -13.58 11.32
C SER A 36 3.17 -12.33 11.30
N PHE A 37 2.60 -11.22 11.76
CA PHE A 37 3.38 -9.98 11.95
C PHE A 37 4.41 -10.16 13.07
N GLY A 38 5.49 -9.38 13.02
CA GLY A 38 6.51 -9.29 14.05
C GLY A 38 6.14 -8.25 15.12
N ASP A 39 7.11 -7.89 15.94
CA ASP A 39 6.91 -7.10 17.18
C ASP A 39 7.08 -5.58 16.97
N TYR A 40 7.58 -5.14 15.79
CA TYR A 40 7.76 -3.72 15.52
C TYR A 40 6.46 -3.07 15.05
N ASP A 41 6.19 -1.86 15.54
CA ASP A 41 5.27 -0.94 14.88
C ASP A 41 5.82 -0.59 13.49
N ILE A 42 4.94 -0.21 12.58
CA ILE A 42 5.29 0.00 11.18
C ILE A 42 5.08 1.45 10.79
N GLY A 43 6.14 2.08 10.33
CA GLY A 43 6.08 3.36 9.62
C GLY A 43 6.05 3.15 8.11
N VAL A 44 5.44 4.08 7.41
CA VAL A 44 5.49 4.12 5.94
C VAL A 44 5.71 5.53 5.45
N ARG A 45 6.50 5.68 4.38
CA ARG A 45 6.82 6.98 3.76
C ARG A 45 6.97 6.84 2.26
N THR A 46 6.49 7.85 1.53
CA THR A 46 6.76 7.97 0.10
C THR A 46 7.98 8.84 -0.12
N LEU A 47 8.91 8.39 -0.94
CA LEU A 47 10.06 9.17 -1.40
C LEU A 47 10.05 9.29 -2.92
N GLU A 48 10.49 10.46 -3.41
CA GLU A 48 10.69 10.72 -4.81
C GLU A 48 12.19 10.77 -5.10
N PHE A 49 12.63 9.95 -6.05
CA PHE A 49 13.99 9.95 -6.56
C PHE A 49 14.00 10.40 -8.02
N VAL A 50 15.13 10.96 -8.45
CA VAL A 50 15.35 11.31 -9.84
C VAL A 50 16.66 10.64 -10.28
N ASP A 51 16.58 9.87 -11.37
CA ASP A 51 17.74 9.30 -12.06
C ASP A 51 17.98 10.16 -13.30
N PRO A 52 18.94 11.12 -13.24
CA PRO A 52 19.13 12.10 -14.29
C PRO A 52 19.81 11.48 -15.52
N ASP A 53 19.70 12.20 -16.63
CA ASP A 53 20.41 11.91 -17.88
C ASP A 53 20.15 10.49 -18.44
N ARG A 54 18.93 9.97 -18.25
CA ARG A 54 18.53 8.67 -18.82
C ARG A 54 18.19 8.81 -20.29
N ILE A 55 18.54 7.79 -21.06
CA ILE A 55 18.12 7.70 -22.46
C ILE A 55 16.61 7.46 -22.52
N ASP A 56 15.90 8.34 -23.19
CA ASP A 56 14.48 8.19 -23.51
C ASP A 56 14.34 7.33 -24.78
N ILE A 57 14.20 6.02 -24.56
CA ILE A 57 14.11 5.04 -25.65
C ILE A 57 12.89 5.29 -26.52
N LEU A 58 11.80 5.80 -25.95
CA LEU A 58 10.54 6.03 -26.68
C LEU A 58 10.61 7.23 -27.61
N ASN A 59 11.41 8.24 -27.26
CA ASN A 59 11.56 9.48 -28.01
C ASN A 59 12.93 9.58 -28.74
N THR A 60 13.71 8.51 -28.75
CA THR A 60 14.98 8.44 -29.47
C THR A 60 14.75 8.02 -30.92
N ASP A 61 15.16 8.82 -31.89
CA ASP A 61 15.07 8.50 -33.30
C ASP A 61 16.09 7.44 -33.72
N ARG A 62 15.70 6.55 -34.64
CA ARG A 62 16.62 5.54 -35.19
C ARG A 62 17.73 6.21 -35.99
N GLY A 63 18.96 6.15 -35.47
CA GLY A 63 20.16 6.72 -36.12
C GLY A 63 20.38 8.22 -35.84
N GLY A 64 19.59 8.82 -34.94
CA GLY A 64 19.78 10.14 -34.39
C GLY A 64 20.54 10.16 -33.07
N GLU A 65 20.67 11.35 -32.48
CA GLU A 65 21.14 11.50 -31.11
C GLU A 65 20.07 10.91 -30.13
N ASN A 66 20.54 10.32 -29.02
CA ASN A 66 19.64 9.82 -27.98
C ASN A 66 18.91 11.00 -27.32
N ALA A 67 17.60 10.91 -27.25
CA ALA A 67 16.82 11.76 -26.36
C ALA A 67 17.17 11.48 -24.91
N ILE A 68 17.33 12.51 -24.09
CA ILE A 68 17.68 12.36 -22.65
C ILE A 68 16.58 12.97 -21.80
N TYR A 69 16.29 12.34 -20.68
CA TYR A 69 15.32 12.82 -19.70
C TYR A 69 15.73 12.47 -18.27
N ASP A 70 15.19 13.20 -17.32
CA ASP A 70 15.31 12.91 -15.90
C ASP A 70 14.19 11.96 -15.49
N ARG A 71 14.57 10.72 -15.15
CA ARG A 71 13.62 9.67 -14.78
C ARG A 71 13.22 9.79 -13.33
N SER A 72 11.97 10.18 -13.08
CA SER A 72 11.40 10.18 -11.73
C SER A 72 11.01 8.76 -11.30
N LEU A 73 11.30 8.42 -10.04
CA LEU A 73 10.98 7.15 -9.41
C LEU A 73 10.31 7.42 -8.07
N THR A 74 9.03 7.10 -7.96
CA THR A 74 8.30 7.13 -6.69
C THR A 74 8.53 5.82 -5.96
N VAL A 75 8.93 5.88 -4.70
CA VAL A 75 9.24 4.71 -3.86
C VAL A 75 8.45 4.78 -2.58
N GLU A 76 7.71 3.72 -2.26
CA GLU A 76 7.09 3.56 -0.96
C GLU A 76 8.04 2.77 -0.05
N ILE A 77 8.29 3.28 1.16
CA ILE A 77 9.20 2.66 2.11
C ILE A 77 8.45 2.32 3.39
N TRP A 78 8.43 1.04 3.75
CA TRP A 78 7.99 0.56 5.06
C TRP A 78 9.20 0.30 5.94
N TYR A 79 9.08 0.61 7.22
CA TYR A 79 10.19 0.51 8.17
C TYR A 79 9.69 0.28 9.59
N PRO A 80 10.51 -0.32 10.47
CA PRO A 80 10.25 -0.36 11.90
C PRO A 80 10.12 1.05 12.46
N ALA A 81 9.06 1.29 13.24
CA ALA A 81 8.74 2.62 13.75
C ALA A 81 8.53 2.63 15.26
N GLU A 82 8.52 3.83 15.82
CA GLU A 82 8.07 4.15 17.17
C GLU A 82 6.85 5.04 17.05
N LEU A 83 5.71 4.58 17.56
CA LEU A 83 4.49 5.37 17.54
C LEU A 83 4.47 6.37 18.69
N ALA A 84 4.05 7.59 18.41
CA ALA A 84 3.86 8.60 19.43
C ALA A 84 2.71 8.22 20.37
N ALA A 85 2.72 8.76 21.59
CA ALA A 85 1.64 8.51 22.55
C ALA A 85 0.28 8.93 21.97
N GLY A 86 -0.66 7.98 21.89
CA GLY A 86 -1.99 8.18 21.30
C GLY A 86 -2.05 8.04 19.77
N GLN A 87 -0.96 7.70 19.12
CA GLN A 87 -0.94 7.35 17.70
C GLN A 87 -1.30 5.86 17.57
N GLU A 88 -2.38 5.57 16.83
CA GLU A 88 -2.86 4.20 16.65
C GLU A 88 -2.33 3.64 15.32
N PRO A 89 -2.03 2.32 15.28
CA PRO A 89 -1.73 1.65 14.02
C PRO A 89 -2.88 1.80 13.01
N GLY A 90 -2.54 1.95 11.77
CA GLY A 90 -3.50 2.03 10.67
C GLY A 90 -3.14 3.09 9.65
N GLY A 91 -3.36 2.77 8.40
CA GLY A 91 -3.13 3.66 7.28
C GLY A 91 -3.80 3.14 6.03
N GLU A 92 -3.86 4.00 5.03
CA GLU A 92 -4.47 3.70 3.75
C GLU A 92 -3.49 3.92 2.60
N TYR A 93 -3.62 3.09 1.57
CA TYR A 93 -2.87 3.22 0.32
C TYR A 93 -3.86 3.38 -0.83
N GLN A 94 -3.59 4.31 -1.73
CA GLN A 94 -4.37 4.54 -2.93
C GLN A 94 -3.69 3.84 -4.12
N ALA A 95 -4.06 2.58 -4.35
CA ALA A 95 -3.49 1.77 -5.39
C ALA A 95 -4.22 2.01 -6.73
N ILE A 96 -3.48 2.36 -7.76
CA ILE A 96 -4.01 2.45 -9.13
C ILE A 96 -4.29 1.03 -9.61
N THR A 97 -5.50 0.81 -10.14
CA THR A 97 -5.86 -0.50 -10.71
C THR A 97 -5.42 -0.60 -12.17
N ARG A 98 -5.65 -1.75 -12.81
CA ARG A 98 -5.40 -1.90 -14.25
C ARG A 98 -6.13 -0.85 -15.10
N ASN A 99 -7.27 -0.34 -14.64
CA ASN A 99 -7.91 0.83 -15.23
C ASN A 99 -7.42 2.06 -14.45
N PRO A 100 -6.60 2.95 -15.02
CA PRO A 100 -6.02 4.09 -14.31
C PRO A 100 -7.06 5.12 -13.83
N ALA A 101 -8.29 5.05 -14.33
CA ALA A 101 -9.40 5.87 -13.83
C ALA A 101 -10.01 5.33 -12.52
N ILE A 102 -9.59 4.16 -12.07
CA ILE A 102 -10.12 3.51 -10.86
C ILE A 102 -8.99 3.32 -9.87
N THR A 103 -9.16 3.88 -8.68
CA THR A 103 -8.26 3.68 -7.54
C THR A 103 -8.91 2.71 -6.55
N ALA A 104 -8.13 1.79 -6.00
CA ALA A 104 -8.52 0.93 -4.90
C ALA A 104 -7.87 1.43 -3.60
N THR A 105 -8.68 1.66 -2.57
CA THR A 105 -8.15 1.93 -1.23
C THR A 105 -7.81 0.60 -0.57
N LEU A 106 -6.57 0.47 -0.10
CA LEU A 106 -6.09 -0.66 0.69
C LEU A 106 -5.87 -0.16 2.12
N ALA A 107 -6.35 -0.89 3.11
CA ALA A 107 -6.17 -0.57 4.52
C ALA A 107 -5.12 -1.50 5.14
N GLY A 108 -4.16 -0.94 5.84
CA GLY A 108 -3.06 -1.64 6.48
C GLY A 108 -2.83 -1.21 7.93
N THR A 109 -1.71 -1.62 8.48
CA THR A 109 -1.30 -1.34 9.87
C THR A 109 -0.29 -0.20 9.95
N ALA A 110 0.45 0.09 8.87
CA ALA A 110 1.51 1.08 8.88
C ALA A 110 0.99 2.51 9.07
N VAL A 111 1.74 3.30 9.83
CA VAL A 111 1.42 4.69 10.12
C VAL A 111 2.27 5.61 9.24
N ARG A 112 1.60 6.51 8.52
CA ARG A 112 2.25 7.46 7.63
C ARG A 112 3.18 8.39 8.39
N ASP A 113 4.44 8.46 7.93
CA ASP A 113 5.51 9.32 8.46
C ASP A 113 5.81 9.12 9.96
N ALA A 114 5.49 7.94 10.52
CA ALA A 114 5.88 7.61 11.88
C ALA A 114 7.40 7.72 12.09
N GLN A 115 7.82 7.99 13.32
CA GLN A 115 9.23 8.09 13.64
C GLN A 115 9.92 6.73 13.44
N PRO A 116 11.02 6.64 12.66
CA PRO A 116 11.78 5.41 12.55
C PRO A 116 12.27 4.93 13.92
N SER A 117 12.17 3.62 14.15
CA SER A 117 12.66 3.02 15.40
C SER A 117 14.18 3.11 15.50
N SER A 118 14.63 3.41 16.69
CA SER A 118 16.04 3.44 17.07
C SER A 118 16.48 2.19 17.84
N ALA A 119 15.62 1.17 17.96
CA ALA A 119 15.88 -0.03 18.75
C ALA A 119 17.12 -0.80 18.26
N ASP A 120 17.35 -0.82 16.95
CA ASP A 120 18.52 -1.42 16.33
C ASP A 120 19.37 -0.39 15.57
N ALA A 121 20.68 -0.60 15.56
CA ALA A 121 21.62 0.30 14.87
C ALA A 121 21.44 0.27 13.34
N ARG A 122 20.96 -0.84 12.79
CA ARG A 122 20.74 -1.04 11.35
C ARG A 122 19.63 -2.06 11.12
N TYR A 123 18.80 -1.78 10.12
CA TYR A 123 17.81 -2.70 9.61
C TYR A 123 18.21 -3.13 8.19
N PRO A 124 18.11 -4.43 7.86
CA PRO A 124 18.37 -4.89 6.49
C PRO A 124 17.34 -4.31 5.52
N LEU A 125 17.81 -3.98 4.31
CA LEU A 125 16.99 -3.44 3.24
C LEU A 125 16.52 -4.56 2.29
N VAL A 126 15.22 -4.57 2.00
CA VAL A 126 14.60 -5.38 0.96
C VAL A 126 14.04 -4.44 -0.12
N ILE A 127 14.36 -4.70 -1.37
CA ILE A 127 13.82 -3.95 -2.51
C ILE A 127 12.78 -4.81 -3.21
N ILE A 128 11.59 -4.24 -3.41
CA ILE A 128 10.48 -4.84 -4.14
C ILE A 128 10.38 -4.17 -5.50
N SER A 129 10.36 -4.99 -6.55
CA SER A 129 10.09 -4.59 -7.91
C SER A 129 8.87 -5.32 -8.41
N HIS A 130 7.80 -4.59 -8.71
CA HIS A 130 6.57 -5.18 -9.19
C HIS A 130 6.67 -5.61 -10.67
N GLY A 131 5.77 -6.53 -11.09
CA GLY A 131 5.61 -6.91 -12.50
C GLY A 131 4.62 -6.01 -13.24
N TYR A 132 4.53 -6.21 -14.56
CA TYR A 132 3.55 -5.51 -15.39
C TYR A 132 2.24 -6.29 -15.53
N PRO A 133 1.07 -5.66 -15.42
CA PRO A 133 0.85 -4.33 -14.86
C PRO A 133 0.93 -4.36 -13.34
N GLY A 134 1.46 -3.30 -12.75
CA GLY A 134 1.59 -3.20 -11.29
C GLY A 134 1.90 -1.79 -10.83
N ASN A 135 2.02 -1.64 -9.52
CA ASN A 135 2.44 -0.42 -8.86
C ASN A 135 3.11 -0.76 -7.53
N ARG A 136 3.70 0.22 -6.86
CA ARG A 136 4.41 0.05 -5.59
C ARG A 136 3.59 -0.58 -4.47
N PHE A 137 2.26 -0.60 -4.57
CA PHE A 137 1.37 -1.19 -3.57
C PHE A 137 0.94 -2.63 -3.87
N LEU A 138 1.35 -3.21 -5.02
CA LEU A 138 0.90 -4.53 -5.46
C LEU A 138 1.09 -5.62 -4.39
N ILE A 139 2.19 -5.55 -3.64
CA ILE A 139 2.52 -6.48 -2.56
C ILE A 139 2.79 -5.75 -1.24
N SER A 140 2.03 -4.67 -0.96
CA SER A 140 2.15 -3.87 0.27
C SER A 140 1.98 -4.70 1.55
N HIS A 141 1.15 -5.75 1.53
CA HIS A 141 1.02 -6.71 2.63
C HIS A 141 2.37 -7.33 3.03
N LEU A 142 3.24 -7.63 2.06
CA LEU A 142 4.58 -8.15 2.33
C LEU A 142 5.49 -7.03 2.85
N GLY A 143 5.34 -5.80 2.34
CA GLY A 143 6.07 -4.63 2.83
C GLY A 143 5.83 -4.40 4.32
N GLU A 144 4.57 -4.36 4.74
CA GLU A 144 4.21 -4.22 6.16
C GLU A 144 4.69 -5.41 7.00
N ASN A 145 4.47 -6.64 6.51
CA ASN A 145 4.86 -7.84 7.25
C ASN A 145 6.38 -7.91 7.50
N LEU A 146 7.20 -7.59 6.52
CA LEU A 146 8.66 -7.56 6.68
C LEU A 146 9.10 -6.40 7.60
N ALA A 147 8.49 -5.22 7.48
CA ALA A 147 8.81 -4.09 8.34
C ALA A 147 8.51 -4.39 9.81
N SER A 148 7.39 -5.09 10.10
CA SER A 148 7.07 -5.55 11.46
C SER A 148 8.10 -6.50 12.05
N LYS A 149 8.95 -7.10 11.22
CA LYS A 149 10.02 -8.05 11.59
C LYS A 149 11.42 -7.43 11.58
N GLY A 150 11.52 -6.12 11.47
CA GLY A 150 12.81 -5.43 11.53
C GLY A 150 13.50 -5.27 10.19
N TYR A 151 12.78 -5.19 9.08
CA TYR A 151 13.33 -4.86 7.76
C TYR A 151 12.90 -3.46 7.33
N VAL A 152 13.74 -2.79 6.57
CA VAL A 152 13.33 -1.65 5.74
C VAL A 152 12.97 -2.20 4.37
N VAL A 153 11.79 -1.87 3.86
CA VAL A 153 11.29 -2.39 2.58
C VAL A 153 10.99 -1.24 1.64
N ALA A 154 11.64 -1.22 0.50
CA ALA A 154 11.44 -0.20 -0.54
C ALA A 154 10.74 -0.82 -1.76
N SER A 155 9.56 -0.31 -2.11
CA SER A 155 8.82 -0.71 -3.30
C SER A 155 8.77 0.42 -4.31
N ILE A 156 9.21 0.16 -5.52
CA ILE A 156 9.45 1.16 -6.56
C ILE A 156 8.29 1.17 -7.55
N ASP A 157 7.75 2.35 -7.90
CA ASP A 157 6.93 2.50 -9.11
C ASP A 157 7.85 2.63 -10.32
N HIS A 158 7.69 1.72 -11.27
CA HIS A 158 8.39 1.83 -12.54
C HIS A 158 7.66 2.82 -13.45
N THR A 159 8.33 3.88 -13.83
CA THR A 159 7.74 5.04 -14.54
C THR A 159 7.05 4.66 -15.86
N ASP A 160 7.48 3.56 -16.50
CA ASP A 160 7.01 3.13 -17.82
C ASP A 160 6.22 1.80 -17.75
N SER A 161 5.59 1.51 -16.61
CA SER A 161 4.86 0.26 -16.38
C SER A 161 3.35 0.43 -16.52
#